data_761c98d4f9db9aa80394ccaf8cba2dc7
#
_entry.id   761c98d4f9db9aa80394ccaf8cba2dc7
#
_cell.length_a   1.000
_cell.length_b   1.000
_cell.length_c   1.000
_cell.angle_alpha   90.00
_cell.angle_beta   90.00
_cell.angle_gamma   90.00
#
_symmetry.space_group_name_H-M   'P 1'
#
loop_
_entity.id
_entity.type
_entity.pdbx_description
1 polymer ?
#
loop_
_entity_poly.entity_id
_entity_poly.type
_entity_poly.pdbx_seq_one_letter_code
_entity_poly.pdbx_strand_id
1 'polypeptide(L)'
;EMAATVTEHDNALDQVYAFAFGAEDALVRHNFVCGTHALTVALFGVLRPGDTMLSVTGLPYDTLQSVIGLSGNGYGSLKEFGVRYEQVDLKADGTPDYGEMAKRIHPGLKMVYIQRSRGYSLRPSLFVEEIGRIAALAKEKAPGCIVMVDNCYGEFVQKEEPLAYGADLMAGSLIKNPGGGVAPTGGYIAGRRGLVGSCAFRLTTPRTGRGVGAT
;
A
#
# COMPACT_ATOMS: atom_id res chain seq x y z
N GLU A 1 -31.97 0.27 -17.31
CA GLU A 1 -30.90 0.48 -16.30
C GLU A 1 -29.79 -0.51 -16.59
N MET A 2 -28.78 -0.09 -17.36
CA MET A 2 -27.56 -0.89 -17.48
C MET A 2 -26.71 -0.63 -16.23
N ALA A 3 -26.76 -1.54 -15.27
CA ALA A 3 -25.72 -1.60 -14.26
C ALA A 3 -24.40 -1.84 -14.99
N ALA A 4 -23.44 -0.94 -14.84
CA ALA A 4 -22.09 -1.15 -15.32
C ALA A 4 -21.52 -2.37 -14.59
N THR A 5 -21.57 -3.52 -15.21
CA THR A 5 -20.98 -4.76 -14.71
C THR A 5 -19.46 -4.66 -14.80
N VAL A 6 -18.77 -5.10 -13.74
CA VAL A 6 -17.33 -5.40 -13.82
C VAL A 6 -17.11 -6.28 -15.02
N THR A 7 -16.24 -5.89 -15.94
CA THR A 7 -16.01 -6.67 -17.15
C THR A 7 -15.31 -7.99 -16.79
N GLU A 8 -15.51 -9.01 -17.61
CA GLU A 8 -14.78 -10.29 -17.48
C GLU A 8 -13.25 -10.05 -17.53
N HIS A 9 -12.81 -9.04 -18.30
CA HIS A 9 -11.41 -8.65 -18.42
C HIS A 9 -10.83 -8.11 -17.11
N ASP A 10 -11.54 -7.28 -16.37
CA ASP A 10 -11.10 -6.76 -15.07
C ASP A 10 -10.95 -7.88 -14.05
N ASN A 11 -11.89 -8.82 -14.01
CA ASN A 11 -11.80 -9.98 -13.15
C ASN A 11 -10.62 -10.90 -13.53
N ALA A 12 -10.35 -11.09 -14.81
CA ALA A 12 -9.22 -11.88 -15.27
C ALA A 12 -7.89 -11.23 -14.88
N LEU A 13 -7.76 -9.90 -15.04
CA LEU A 13 -6.56 -9.16 -14.66
C LEU A 13 -6.32 -9.20 -13.14
N ASP A 14 -7.37 -9.03 -12.33
CA ASP A 14 -7.29 -9.17 -10.87
C ASP A 14 -6.77 -10.57 -10.48
N GLN A 15 -7.27 -11.63 -11.13
CA GLN A 15 -6.84 -13.00 -10.87
C GLN A 15 -5.38 -13.24 -11.27
N VAL A 16 -4.95 -12.74 -12.43
CA VAL A 16 -3.57 -12.85 -12.90
C VAL A 16 -2.61 -12.18 -11.91
N TYR A 17 -2.94 -10.97 -11.45
CA TYR A 17 -2.12 -10.26 -10.48
C TYR A 17 -2.14 -10.92 -9.10
N ALA A 18 -3.29 -11.39 -8.64
CA ALA A 18 -3.38 -12.14 -7.39
C ALA A 18 -2.48 -13.38 -7.43
N PHE A 19 -2.53 -14.13 -8.53
CA PHE A 19 -1.66 -15.30 -8.73
C PHE A 19 -0.17 -14.92 -8.79
N ALA A 20 0.19 -13.93 -9.61
CA ALA A 20 1.59 -13.52 -9.80
C ALA A 20 2.23 -12.97 -8.53
N PHE A 21 1.44 -12.31 -7.68
CA PHE A 21 1.92 -11.72 -6.44
C PHE A 21 1.72 -12.61 -5.20
N GLY A 22 1.14 -13.80 -5.36
CA GLY A 22 0.81 -14.68 -4.23
C GLY A 22 -0.22 -14.07 -3.28
N ALA A 23 -1.15 -13.27 -3.80
CA ALA A 23 -2.20 -12.59 -3.04
C ALA A 23 -3.49 -13.41 -2.97
N GLU A 24 -4.29 -13.23 -1.91
CA GLU A 24 -5.66 -13.77 -1.84
C GLU A 24 -6.60 -13.09 -2.84
N ASP A 25 -6.30 -11.82 -3.17
CA ASP A 25 -7.11 -10.99 -4.04
C ASP A 25 -6.29 -9.80 -4.57
N ALA A 26 -6.71 -9.23 -5.70
CA ALA A 26 -6.15 -8.02 -6.25
C ALA A 26 -7.23 -7.11 -6.82
N LEU A 27 -6.90 -5.84 -6.95
CA LEU A 27 -7.69 -4.79 -7.60
C LEU A 27 -6.77 -4.06 -8.56
N VAL A 28 -6.88 -4.36 -9.85
CA VAL A 28 -5.98 -3.85 -10.90
C VAL A 28 -6.80 -3.06 -11.90
N ARG A 29 -6.55 -1.76 -12.01
CA ARG A 29 -7.38 -0.89 -12.84
C ARG A 29 -6.55 0.18 -13.54
N HIS A 30 -6.91 0.47 -14.78
CA HIS A 30 -6.35 1.56 -15.57
C HIS A 30 -6.74 2.95 -15.02
N ASN A 31 -7.89 3.05 -14.37
CA ASN A 31 -8.41 4.29 -13.77
C ASN A 31 -7.77 4.66 -12.41
N PHE A 32 -6.85 3.87 -11.88
CA PHE A 32 -5.84 4.41 -10.99
C PHE A 32 -4.94 5.36 -11.80
N VAL A 33 -5.07 6.65 -11.60
CA VAL A 33 -4.36 7.63 -12.42
C VAL A 33 -2.84 7.60 -12.24
N CYS A 34 -2.37 7.04 -11.13
CA CYS A 34 -0.94 6.88 -10.80
C CYS A 34 -0.74 5.98 -9.57
N GLY A 35 0.50 5.69 -9.21
CA GLY A 35 0.84 4.93 -8.01
C GLY A 35 0.39 5.62 -6.72
N THR A 36 0.52 6.94 -6.62
CA THR A 36 0.01 7.71 -5.47
C THR A 36 -1.50 7.53 -5.30
N HIS A 37 -2.27 7.48 -6.39
CA HIS A 37 -3.71 7.20 -6.30
C HIS A 37 -3.99 5.79 -5.76
N ALA A 38 -3.27 4.77 -6.23
CA ALA A 38 -3.42 3.40 -5.70
C ALA A 38 -3.10 3.35 -4.19
N LEU A 39 -2.02 3.99 -3.76
CA LEU A 39 -1.65 4.11 -2.34
C LEU A 39 -2.71 4.87 -1.54
N THR A 40 -3.24 5.98 -2.08
CA THR A 40 -4.31 6.77 -1.45
C THR A 40 -5.56 5.92 -1.24
N VAL A 41 -6.00 5.21 -2.27
CA VAL A 41 -7.17 4.32 -2.19
C VAL A 41 -6.94 3.21 -1.16
N ALA A 42 -5.74 2.64 -1.10
CA ALA A 42 -5.40 1.63 -0.10
C ALA A 42 -5.45 2.20 1.32
N LEU A 43 -4.83 3.35 1.57
CA LEU A 43 -4.79 3.99 2.89
C LEU A 43 -6.20 4.38 3.37
N PHE A 44 -6.97 5.11 2.57
CA PHE A 44 -8.35 5.48 2.90
C PHE A 44 -9.31 4.29 2.91
N GLY A 45 -8.97 3.21 2.22
CA GLY A 45 -9.74 1.96 2.23
C GLY A 45 -9.69 1.25 3.57
N VAL A 46 -8.56 1.28 4.26
CA VAL A 46 -8.33 0.48 5.47
C VAL A 46 -8.18 1.31 6.76
N LEU A 47 -7.80 2.58 6.68
CA LEU A 47 -7.69 3.47 7.84
C LEU A 47 -9.01 4.18 8.13
N ARG A 48 -9.28 4.43 9.41
CA ARG A 48 -10.48 5.12 9.92
C ARG A 48 -10.07 6.24 10.87
N PRO A 49 -10.94 7.22 11.11
CA PRO A 49 -10.70 8.25 12.14
C PRO A 49 -10.34 7.61 13.49
N GLY A 50 -9.27 8.08 14.09
CA GLY A 50 -8.71 7.54 15.33
C GLY A 50 -7.63 6.48 15.15
N ASP A 51 -7.51 5.87 13.97
CA ASP A 51 -6.42 4.94 13.67
C ASP A 51 -5.05 5.64 13.63
N THR A 52 -4.00 4.87 13.88
CA THR A 52 -2.61 5.33 13.75
C THR A 52 -1.90 4.52 12.66
N MET A 53 -1.23 5.23 11.76
CA MET A 53 -0.31 4.71 10.76
C MET A 53 1.12 5.02 11.19
N LEU A 54 1.97 4.00 11.29
CA LEU A 54 3.40 4.13 11.58
C LEU A 54 4.21 3.84 10.32
N SER A 55 4.86 4.85 9.73
CA SER A 55 5.89 4.64 8.71
C SER A 55 7.18 4.18 9.36
N VAL A 56 7.73 3.06 8.91
CA VAL A 56 8.95 2.47 9.50
C VAL A 56 10.18 2.54 8.59
N THR A 57 10.04 3.24 7.48
CA THR A 57 11.12 3.47 6.50
C THR A 57 11.42 4.96 6.31
N GLY A 58 11.19 5.74 7.36
CA GLY A 58 11.33 7.18 7.33
C GLY A 58 10.17 7.89 6.66
N LEU A 59 10.42 9.11 6.19
CA LEU A 59 9.43 9.94 5.53
C LEU A 59 8.98 9.30 4.21
N PRO A 60 7.68 9.14 3.96
CA PRO A 60 7.16 8.62 2.70
C PRO A 60 7.49 9.49 1.50
N TYR A 61 7.35 8.93 0.30
CA TYR A 61 7.51 9.63 -0.96
C TYR A 61 6.71 10.95 -1.01
N ASP A 62 7.21 11.96 -1.68
CA ASP A 62 6.74 13.35 -1.60
C ASP A 62 5.24 13.52 -1.85
N THR A 63 4.69 12.92 -2.91
CA THR A 63 3.25 13.01 -3.21
C THR A 63 2.40 12.34 -2.13
N LEU A 64 2.89 11.29 -1.48
CA LEU A 64 2.18 10.63 -0.39
C LEU A 64 2.20 11.46 0.89
N GLN A 65 3.21 12.31 1.10
CA GLN A 65 3.23 13.25 2.21
C GLN A 65 2.02 14.19 2.18
N SER A 66 1.63 14.68 1.00
CA SER A 66 0.42 15.50 0.85
C SER A 66 -0.86 14.71 1.18
N VAL A 67 -0.95 13.45 0.73
CA VAL A 67 -2.08 12.56 1.04
C VAL A 67 -2.22 12.32 2.54
N ILE A 68 -1.10 12.16 3.24
CA ILE A 68 -1.08 11.99 4.70
C ILE A 68 -1.40 13.31 5.43
N GLY A 69 -1.04 14.46 4.86
CA GLY A 69 -1.16 15.79 5.47
C GLY A 69 0.12 16.21 6.19
N LEU A 70 1.28 15.80 5.70
CA LEU A 70 2.61 16.21 6.17
C LEU A 70 3.14 17.41 5.40
N SER A 71 2.56 17.70 4.24
CA SER A 71 2.89 18.83 3.39
C SER A 71 1.63 19.45 2.80
N GLY A 72 1.73 20.69 2.29
CA GLY A 72 0.60 21.42 1.74
C GLY A 72 -0.31 22.02 2.83
N ASN A 73 -1.57 22.30 2.46
CA ASN A 73 -2.56 22.88 3.36
C ASN A 73 -3.34 21.85 4.20
N GLY A 74 -3.10 20.56 3.97
CA GLY A 74 -3.73 19.46 4.71
C GLY A 74 -5.17 19.13 4.36
N TYR A 75 -5.85 19.90 3.52
CA TYR A 75 -7.24 19.63 3.13
C TYR A 75 -7.38 18.31 2.37
N GLY A 76 -8.37 17.50 2.74
CA GLY A 76 -8.62 16.18 2.17
C GLY A 76 -7.62 15.09 2.61
N SER A 77 -6.67 15.40 3.50
CA SER A 77 -5.63 14.47 3.93
C SER A 77 -6.13 13.47 4.98
N LEU A 78 -5.38 12.39 5.18
CA LEU A 78 -5.63 11.42 6.25
C LEU A 78 -5.69 12.09 7.63
N LYS A 79 -4.82 13.07 7.90
CA LYS A 79 -4.80 13.79 9.16
C LYS A 79 -6.06 14.62 9.37
N GLU A 80 -6.58 15.28 8.33
CA GLU A 80 -7.85 16.00 8.41
C GLU A 80 -9.02 15.05 8.71
N PHE A 81 -8.98 13.83 8.15
CA PHE A 81 -9.95 12.77 8.45
C PHE A 81 -9.70 12.04 9.78
N GLY A 82 -8.82 12.57 10.62
CA GLY A 82 -8.61 12.08 11.98
C GLY A 82 -7.70 10.86 12.10
N VAL A 83 -6.94 10.51 11.04
CA VAL A 83 -5.91 9.47 11.10
C VAL A 83 -4.61 10.07 11.64
N ARG A 84 -4.00 9.42 12.63
CA ARG A 84 -2.70 9.81 13.18
C ARG A 84 -1.57 9.20 12.37
N TYR A 85 -0.52 10.00 12.18
CA TYR A 85 0.71 9.56 11.55
C TYR A 85 1.87 9.63 12.53
N GLU A 86 2.64 8.54 12.56
CA GLU A 86 3.90 8.43 13.27
C GLU A 86 4.99 7.90 12.34
N GLN A 87 6.25 8.10 12.72
CA GLN A 87 7.40 7.73 11.90
C GLN A 87 8.53 7.19 12.75
N VAL A 88 9.18 6.14 12.24
CA VAL A 88 10.51 5.69 12.64
C VAL A 88 11.45 5.95 11.47
N ASP A 89 12.49 6.73 11.71
CA ASP A 89 13.52 6.99 10.72
C ASP A 89 14.45 5.78 10.57
N LEU A 90 15.06 5.68 9.41
CA LEU A 90 16.13 4.73 9.18
C LEU A 90 17.38 5.16 9.95
N LYS A 91 18.24 4.22 10.28
CA LYS A 91 19.56 4.52 10.83
C LYS A 91 20.41 5.32 9.84
N ALA A 92 21.49 5.90 10.31
CA ALA A 92 22.39 6.71 9.48
C ALA A 92 22.98 5.94 8.27
N ASP A 93 23.08 4.62 8.36
CA ASP A 93 23.51 3.73 7.28
C ASP A 93 22.38 3.35 6.31
N GLY A 94 21.16 3.86 6.53
CA GLY A 94 19.99 3.59 5.72
C GLY A 94 19.28 2.27 6.03
N THR A 95 19.69 1.55 7.08
CA THR A 95 19.05 0.30 7.49
C THR A 95 17.86 0.57 8.43
N PRO A 96 16.88 -0.36 8.52
CA PRO A 96 15.75 -0.25 9.45
C PRO A 96 16.20 -0.22 10.92
N ASP A 97 15.59 0.67 11.71
CA ASP A 97 15.83 0.74 13.16
C ASP A 97 14.82 -0.14 13.93
N TYR A 98 15.14 -1.42 14.06
CA TYR A 98 14.29 -2.38 14.76
C TYR A 98 14.11 -2.05 16.24
N GLY A 99 15.10 -1.41 16.86
CA GLY A 99 15.04 -1.01 18.27
C GLY A 99 13.97 0.07 18.48
N GLU A 100 13.95 1.07 17.60
CA GLU A 100 12.95 2.12 17.66
C GLU A 100 11.57 1.64 17.21
N MET A 101 11.50 0.78 16.19
CA MET A 101 10.25 0.13 15.79
C MET A 101 9.61 -0.65 16.95
N ALA A 102 10.40 -1.43 17.68
CA ALA A 102 9.91 -2.23 18.80
C ALA A 102 9.34 -1.40 19.96
N LYS A 103 9.78 -0.14 20.12
CA LYS A 103 9.22 0.82 21.10
C LYS A 103 7.91 1.46 20.61
N ARG A 104 7.81 1.69 19.30
CA ARG A 104 6.65 2.39 18.71
C ARG A 104 5.51 1.47 18.35
N ILE A 105 5.78 0.21 18.02
CA ILE A 105 4.74 -0.77 17.70
C ILE A 105 4.09 -1.26 18.98
N HIS A 106 2.77 -1.08 19.10
CA HIS A 106 1.97 -1.45 20.27
C HIS A 106 0.61 -2.06 19.82
N PRO A 107 -0.09 -2.81 20.69
CA PRO A 107 -1.31 -3.55 20.29
C PRO A 107 -2.44 -2.70 19.69
N GLY A 108 -2.48 -1.39 19.97
CA GLY A 108 -3.46 -0.46 19.40
C GLY A 108 -3.05 0.15 18.05
N LEU A 109 -1.87 -0.18 17.52
CA LEU A 109 -1.41 0.33 16.23
C LEU A 109 -2.22 -0.31 15.10
N LYS A 110 -2.78 0.51 14.21
CA LYS A 110 -3.59 0.01 13.10
C LYS A 110 -2.76 -0.44 11.91
N MET A 111 -1.71 0.30 11.56
CA MET A 111 -0.92 0.03 10.36
C MET A 111 0.57 0.28 10.58
N VAL A 112 1.39 -0.65 10.12
CA VAL A 112 2.81 -0.47 9.83
C VAL A 112 2.94 -0.28 8.31
N TYR A 113 3.48 0.87 7.91
CA TYR A 113 3.68 1.22 6.50
C TYR A 113 5.15 1.13 6.13
N ILE A 114 5.45 0.46 5.03
CA ILE A 114 6.79 0.21 4.50
C ILE A 114 6.87 0.76 3.09
N GLN A 115 7.77 1.70 2.82
CA GLN A 115 8.15 2.07 1.46
C GLN A 115 9.35 1.23 1.04
N ARG A 116 9.15 0.30 0.08
CA ARG A 116 10.19 -0.63 -0.39
C ARG A 116 11.29 0.09 -1.15
N SER A 117 10.93 0.97 -2.07
CA SER A 117 11.89 1.72 -2.88
C SER A 117 12.59 2.80 -2.06
N ARG A 118 13.80 3.16 -2.49
CA ARG A 118 14.55 4.26 -1.88
C ARG A 118 13.97 5.65 -2.17
N GLY A 119 13.06 5.76 -3.14
CA GLY A 119 12.61 7.06 -3.63
C GLY A 119 13.79 7.89 -4.15
N TYR A 120 13.88 9.13 -3.74
CA TYR A 120 15.01 10.03 -4.06
C TYR A 120 16.16 9.97 -3.05
N SER A 121 16.05 9.17 -1.99
CA SER A 121 17.09 9.06 -0.98
C SER A 121 18.26 8.18 -1.45
N LEU A 122 19.41 8.28 -0.79
CA LEU A 122 20.58 7.46 -1.10
C LEU A 122 20.58 6.11 -0.35
N ARG A 123 19.54 5.81 0.42
CA ARG A 123 19.42 4.52 1.11
C ARG A 123 19.26 3.35 0.14
N PRO A 124 19.61 2.12 0.51
CA PRO A 124 19.27 0.95 -0.29
C PRO A 124 17.74 0.72 -0.34
N SER A 125 17.25 0.13 -1.42
CA SER A 125 15.90 -0.43 -1.47
C SER A 125 15.81 -1.67 -0.58
N LEU A 126 14.62 -1.97 -0.06
CA LEU A 126 14.44 -3.13 0.81
C LEU A 126 14.19 -4.39 -0.03
N PHE A 127 14.90 -5.45 0.33
CA PHE A 127 14.58 -6.80 -0.12
C PHE A 127 13.39 -7.37 0.65
N VAL A 128 12.73 -8.38 0.10
CA VAL A 128 11.52 -8.99 0.72
C VAL A 128 11.83 -9.63 2.07
N GLU A 129 13.06 -10.12 2.27
CA GLU A 129 13.52 -10.68 3.53
C GLU A 129 13.55 -9.63 4.65
N GLU A 130 13.95 -8.40 4.31
CA GLU A 130 13.93 -7.27 5.25
C GLU A 130 12.49 -6.86 5.59
N ILE A 131 11.62 -6.83 4.58
CA ILE A 131 10.19 -6.60 4.78
C ILE A 131 9.60 -7.69 5.68
N GLY A 132 10.00 -8.94 5.50
CA GLY A 132 9.59 -10.07 6.34
C GLY A 132 9.99 -9.91 7.81
N ARG A 133 11.19 -9.42 8.08
CA ARG A 133 11.65 -9.14 9.45
C ARG A 133 10.80 -8.04 10.11
N ILE A 134 10.50 -6.98 9.38
CA ILE A 134 9.63 -5.89 9.84
C ILE A 134 8.23 -6.43 10.11
N ALA A 135 7.68 -7.22 9.18
CA ALA A 135 6.36 -7.82 9.32
C ALA A 135 6.27 -8.74 10.54
N ALA A 136 7.28 -9.58 10.76
CA ALA A 136 7.35 -10.45 11.93
C ALA A 136 7.36 -9.67 13.25
N LEU A 137 8.19 -8.62 13.35
CA LEU A 137 8.20 -7.74 14.52
C LEU A 137 6.84 -7.05 14.72
N ALA A 138 6.23 -6.56 13.64
CA ALA A 138 4.92 -5.92 13.70
C ALA A 138 3.85 -6.87 14.24
N LYS A 139 3.82 -8.11 13.75
CA LYS A 139 2.84 -9.12 14.17
C LYS A 139 3.11 -9.64 15.60
N GLU A 140 4.37 -9.72 16.02
CA GLU A 140 4.71 -10.05 17.40
C GLU A 140 4.17 -9.01 18.39
N LYS A 141 4.37 -7.72 18.11
CA LYS A 141 4.01 -6.60 18.99
C LYS A 141 2.54 -6.19 18.88
N ALA A 142 1.97 -6.29 17.69
CA ALA A 142 0.62 -5.87 17.35
C ALA A 142 -0.02 -6.86 16.37
N PRO A 143 -0.50 -8.04 16.84
CA PRO A 143 -1.01 -9.11 15.96
C PRO A 143 -2.14 -8.65 15.02
N GLY A 144 -2.92 -7.65 15.44
CA GLY A 144 -4.03 -7.08 14.67
C GLY A 144 -3.63 -5.97 13.69
N CYS A 145 -2.38 -5.50 13.69
CA CYS A 145 -1.97 -4.43 12.79
C CYS A 145 -1.90 -4.93 11.33
N ILE A 146 -2.11 -4.00 10.41
CA ILE A 146 -1.97 -4.22 8.96
C ILE A 146 -0.54 -3.84 8.58
N VAL A 147 0.20 -4.77 7.97
CA VAL A 147 1.49 -4.48 7.35
C VAL A 147 1.23 -4.15 5.88
N MET A 148 1.39 -2.88 5.52
CA MET A 148 1.19 -2.38 4.17
C MET A 148 2.50 -1.97 3.52
N VAL A 149 2.70 -2.37 2.27
CA VAL A 149 3.91 -2.08 1.49
C VAL A 149 3.57 -1.23 0.27
N ASP A 150 4.23 -0.08 0.14
CA ASP A 150 4.41 0.58 -1.14
C ASP A 150 5.46 -0.20 -1.92
N ASN A 151 4.98 -0.98 -2.90
CA ASN A 151 5.82 -1.89 -3.67
C ASN A 151 6.35 -1.29 -4.98
N CYS A 152 6.12 0.00 -5.22
CA CYS A 152 6.59 0.71 -6.42
C CYS A 152 8.08 0.45 -6.67
N TYR A 153 8.43 0.05 -7.89
CA TYR A 153 9.78 -0.35 -8.33
C TYR A 153 10.31 -1.66 -7.72
N GLY A 154 9.53 -2.33 -6.85
CA GLY A 154 9.91 -3.60 -6.26
C GLY A 154 9.35 -4.80 -6.99
N GLU A 155 8.34 -4.60 -7.82
CA GLU A 155 7.61 -5.66 -8.48
C GLU A 155 8.54 -6.46 -9.41
N PHE A 156 8.52 -7.79 -9.28
CA PHE A 156 9.30 -8.74 -10.09
C PHE A 156 10.84 -8.60 -9.97
N VAL A 157 11.32 -7.82 -9.00
CA VAL A 157 12.78 -7.69 -8.74
C VAL A 157 13.33 -8.92 -8.03
N GLN A 158 12.51 -9.58 -7.22
CA GLN A 158 12.82 -10.85 -6.57
C GLN A 158 11.79 -11.91 -7.00
N LYS A 159 12.08 -13.17 -6.70
CA LYS A 159 11.22 -14.30 -7.07
C LYS A 159 9.84 -14.24 -6.40
N GLU A 160 9.82 -13.76 -5.17
CA GLU A 160 8.60 -13.63 -4.36
C GLU A 160 8.36 -12.17 -4.00
N GLU A 161 7.11 -11.85 -3.74
CA GLU A 161 6.65 -10.50 -3.40
C GLU A 161 6.44 -10.35 -1.88
N PRO A 162 6.32 -9.12 -1.35
CA PRO A 162 6.17 -8.86 0.08
C PRO A 162 5.08 -9.65 0.80
N LEU A 163 4.02 -10.04 0.09
CA LEU A 163 2.91 -10.82 0.65
C LEU A 163 3.35 -12.20 1.12
N ALA A 164 4.30 -12.84 0.44
CA ALA A 164 4.88 -14.12 0.85
C ALA A 164 5.71 -13.99 2.14
N TYR A 165 6.09 -12.78 2.51
CA TYR A 165 6.89 -12.46 3.69
C TYR A 165 6.11 -11.78 4.81
N GLY A 166 4.79 -11.89 4.80
CA GLY A 166 3.94 -11.45 5.90
C GLY A 166 3.35 -10.05 5.78
N ALA A 167 3.51 -9.37 4.64
CA ALA A 167 2.71 -8.19 4.35
C ALA A 167 1.24 -8.59 4.16
N ASP A 168 0.31 -7.75 4.63
CA ASP A 168 -1.13 -7.98 4.47
C ASP A 168 -1.70 -7.32 3.22
N LEU A 169 -1.07 -6.24 2.79
CA LEU A 169 -1.50 -5.41 1.68
C LEU A 169 -0.29 -4.77 0.99
N MET A 170 -0.32 -4.71 -0.31
CA MET A 170 0.64 -3.92 -1.08
C MET A 170 -0.06 -3.18 -2.21
N ALA A 171 0.51 -2.07 -2.63
CA ALA A 171 0.02 -1.28 -3.74
C ALA A 171 1.17 -0.72 -4.58
N GLY A 172 0.89 -0.44 -5.84
CA GLY A 172 1.88 0.09 -6.75
C GLY A 172 1.28 0.59 -8.06
N SER A 173 2.13 0.89 -9.01
CA SER A 173 1.78 1.56 -10.26
C SER A 173 2.04 0.66 -11.46
N LEU A 174 1.09 0.63 -12.40
CA LEU A 174 1.28 -0.08 -13.67
C LEU A 174 2.26 0.66 -14.62
N ILE A 175 2.47 1.96 -14.44
CA ILE A 175 3.42 2.72 -15.27
C ILE A 175 4.90 2.39 -14.96
N LYS A 176 5.14 1.57 -13.95
CA LYS A 176 6.47 1.11 -13.51
C LYS A 176 6.71 -0.33 -13.97
N ASN A 177 7.35 -1.14 -13.12
CA ASN A 177 7.73 -2.52 -13.47
C ASN A 177 6.58 -3.37 -14.03
N PRO A 178 5.35 -3.38 -13.45
CA PRO A 178 4.30 -4.26 -13.93
C PRO A 178 3.83 -3.98 -15.35
N GLY A 179 3.87 -2.73 -15.77
CA GLY A 179 3.46 -2.33 -17.13
C GLY A 179 4.56 -2.37 -18.17
N GLY A 180 5.82 -2.67 -17.77
CA GLY A 180 6.93 -2.87 -18.68
C GLY A 180 7.20 -1.68 -19.62
N GLY A 181 6.85 -0.45 -19.22
CA GLY A 181 6.97 0.75 -20.06
C GLY A 181 5.86 0.91 -21.10
N VAL A 182 4.87 0.02 -21.14
CA VAL A 182 3.75 0.05 -22.11
C VAL A 182 2.51 0.73 -21.52
N ALA A 183 2.23 0.51 -20.24
CA ALA A 183 1.06 1.07 -19.59
C ALA A 183 1.21 2.59 -19.35
N PRO A 184 0.33 3.45 -19.92
CA PRO A 184 0.42 4.90 -19.75
C PRO A 184 -0.16 5.38 -18.40
N THR A 185 -0.95 4.54 -17.75
CA THR A 185 -1.65 4.82 -16.49
C THR A 185 -1.95 3.52 -15.77
N GLY A 186 -2.56 3.61 -14.61
CA GLY A 186 -3.04 2.46 -13.86
C GLY A 186 -2.23 2.16 -12.60
N GLY A 187 -2.83 1.32 -11.79
CA GLY A 187 -2.25 0.85 -10.54
C GLY A 187 -2.89 -0.46 -10.09
N TYR A 188 -2.35 -0.97 -9.00
CA TYR A 188 -2.87 -2.17 -8.37
C TYR A 188 -2.85 -2.06 -6.85
N ILE A 189 -3.75 -2.80 -6.23
CA ILE A 189 -3.76 -3.11 -4.79
C ILE A 189 -3.91 -4.62 -4.69
N ALA A 190 -3.04 -5.29 -3.96
CA ALA A 190 -3.07 -6.74 -3.80
C ALA A 190 -2.82 -7.14 -2.34
N GLY A 191 -3.42 -8.23 -1.89
CA GLY A 191 -3.25 -8.71 -0.52
C GLY A 191 -4.41 -9.54 -0.02
N ARG A 192 -4.72 -9.42 1.28
CA ARG A 192 -5.82 -10.13 1.92
C ARG A 192 -7.16 -9.67 1.34
N ARG A 193 -8.02 -10.62 0.99
CA ARG A 193 -9.31 -10.39 0.32
C ARG A 193 -10.17 -9.32 0.98
N GLY A 194 -10.31 -9.36 2.31
CA GLY A 194 -11.11 -8.38 3.05
C GLY A 194 -10.55 -6.96 2.98
N LEU A 195 -9.22 -6.79 2.93
CA LEU A 195 -8.58 -5.49 2.79
C LEU A 195 -8.72 -4.95 1.37
N VAL A 196 -8.48 -5.79 0.36
CA VAL A 196 -8.66 -5.42 -1.06
C VAL A 196 -10.11 -5.03 -1.33
N GLY A 197 -11.08 -5.77 -0.78
CA GLY A 197 -12.50 -5.43 -0.85
C GLY A 197 -12.82 -4.06 -0.25
N SER A 198 -12.22 -3.74 0.91
CA SER A 198 -12.37 -2.42 1.54
C SER A 198 -11.79 -1.29 0.68
N CYS A 199 -10.68 -1.53 -0.01
CA CYS A 199 -10.07 -0.58 -0.95
C CYS A 199 -10.96 -0.35 -2.16
N ALA A 200 -11.61 -1.40 -2.70
CA ALA A 200 -12.50 -1.30 -3.84
C ALA A 200 -13.65 -0.31 -3.61
N PHE A 201 -14.15 -0.17 -2.37
CA PHE A 201 -15.17 0.81 -2.00
C PHE A 201 -14.69 2.27 -2.06
N ARG A 202 -13.42 2.51 -2.29
CA ARG A 202 -12.81 3.85 -2.36
C ARG A 202 -12.30 4.22 -3.74
N LEU A 203 -12.27 3.26 -4.68
CA LEU A 203 -11.67 3.49 -6.00
C LEU A 203 -12.50 4.44 -6.87
N THR A 204 -13.80 4.22 -6.92
CA THR A 204 -14.71 4.99 -7.75
C THR A 204 -15.72 5.74 -6.88
N THR A 205 -16.95 5.25 -6.82
CA THR A 205 -18.01 5.82 -5.98
C THR A 205 -18.01 5.14 -4.61
N PRO A 206 -18.05 5.88 -3.50
CA PRO A 206 -18.08 5.29 -2.17
C PRO A 206 -19.17 4.20 -2.05
N ARG A 207 -18.78 3.02 -1.53
CA ARG A 207 -19.62 1.83 -1.33
C ARG A 207 -20.06 1.06 -2.57
N THR A 208 -19.75 1.46 -3.77
CA THR A 208 -20.15 0.67 -4.96
C THR A 208 -19.15 -0.46 -5.26
N GLY A 209 -17.94 -0.38 -4.71
CA GLY A 209 -16.92 -1.41 -4.83
C GLY A 209 -16.52 -1.65 -6.29
N ARG A 210 -16.33 -2.92 -6.64
CA ARG A 210 -15.93 -3.35 -7.99
C ARG A 210 -17.07 -3.28 -9.02
N GLY A 211 -18.30 -3.10 -8.58
CA GLY A 211 -19.48 -3.15 -9.45
C GLY A 211 -19.67 -1.93 -10.34
N VAL A 212 -18.85 -0.90 -10.20
CA VAL A 212 -18.91 0.34 -11.00
C VAL A 212 -17.49 0.68 -11.48
N GLY A 213 -17.34 0.77 -12.78
CA GLY A 213 -16.09 1.20 -13.42
C GLY A 213 -16.32 1.48 -14.89
N ALA A 214 -15.48 2.33 -15.48
CA ALA A 214 -15.41 2.45 -16.91
C ALA A 214 -14.83 1.15 -17.50
N THR A 215 -15.50 0.62 -18.49
CA THR A 215 -15.04 -0.49 -19.33
C THR A 215 -14.04 -0.01 -20.37
#